data_ba441f0c0a58c9ca5bf1f8d025b1355d
#
_entry.id   ba441f0c0a58c9ca5bf1f8d025b1355d
#
_cell.length_a   1.000
_cell.length_b   1.000
_cell.length_c   1.000
_cell.angle_alpha   90.00
_cell.angle_beta   90.00
_cell.angle_gamma   90.00
#
_symmetry.space_group_name_H-M   'P 1'
#
loop_
_entity.id
_entity.type
_entity.pdbx_description
1 polymer ?
#
loop_
_entity_poly.entity_id
_entity_poly.type
_entity_poly.pdbx_seq_one_letter_code
_entity_poly.pdbx_strand_id
1 'polypeptide(L)'
;MGSEMCIRDSGMNLADPRTGQPNSIAPGKARMSNMVPTLIWNEDRPEAAIGALGGAVIISAIVQSIVHMIDFGMSPAEAVLAPRIHTEGGPLFLEARFRAKVVDELIQMGHAVRRDPFPLNPLMARAQVVLRGSDGLFLGGSDPRSGGGGVAISRI
;
A
#
# COMPACT_ATOMS: atom_id res chain seq x y z
N MET A 1 -4.61 -13.01 -16.06
CA MET A 1 -3.42 -13.57 -15.39
C MET A 1 -3.10 -12.80 -14.09
N GLY A 2 -4.06 -12.43 -13.29
CA GLY A 2 -3.84 -11.60 -12.09
C GLY A 2 -4.32 -12.20 -10.77
N SER A 3 -5.48 -12.85 -10.74
CA SER A 3 -6.08 -13.32 -9.49
C SER A 3 -5.48 -14.62 -8.96
N GLU A 4 -5.12 -15.54 -9.82
CA GLU A 4 -4.55 -16.82 -9.38
C GLU A 4 -3.14 -16.69 -8.80
N MET A 5 -2.32 -15.78 -9.36
CA MET A 5 -0.98 -15.51 -8.85
C MET A 5 -1.01 -14.90 -7.45
N CYS A 6 -1.96 -13.97 -7.18
CA CYS A 6 -2.13 -13.41 -5.85
C CYS A 6 -2.64 -14.40 -4.80
N ILE A 7 -3.47 -15.35 -5.19
CA ILE A 7 -4.02 -16.34 -4.25
C ILE A 7 -3.02 -17.46 -3.98
N ARG A 8 -2.31 -17.92 -5.00
CA ARG A 8 -1.43 -19.09 -4.89
C ARG A 8 -0.01 -18.73 -4.43
N ASP A 9 0.63 -17.78 -5.07
CA ASP A 9 2.06 -17.48 -4.82
C ASP A 9 2.25 -16.59 -3.59
N SER A 10 1.41 -15.58 -3.39
CA SER A 10 1.47 -14.75 -2.18
C SER A 10 1.10 -15.53 -0.93
N GLY A 11 0.18 -16.49 -1.01
CA GLY A 11 -0.19 -17.35 0.10
C GLY A 11 0.94 -18.27 0.52
N MET A 12 1.72 -18.81 -0.42
CA MET A 12 2.89 -19.65 -0.12
C MET A 12 4.07 -18.86 0.45
N ASN A 13 4.30 -17.64 0.00
CA ASN A 13 5.34 -16.78 0.55
C ASN A 13 5.07 -16.37 2.00
N LEU A 14 3.81 -16.45 2.45
CA LEU A 14 3.40 -16.11 3.80
C LEU A 14 3.26 -17.35 4.72
N ALA A 15 3.59 -18.54 4.25
CA ALA A 15 3.52 -19.77 5.01
C ALA A 15 4.83 -20.56 4.91
N ASP A 16 5.33 -21.08 6.03
CA ASP A 16 6.48 -21.97 6.04
C ASP A 16 6.04 -23.38 5.64
N PRO A 17 6.58 -23.96 4.55
CA PRO A 17 6.22 -25.30 4.12
C PRO A 17 6.74 -26.39 5.08
N ARG A 18 7.69 -26.06 5.96
CA ARG A 18 8.23 -27.02 6.94
C ARG A 18 7.23 -27.19 8.07
N THR A 19 6.93 -28.43 8.42
CA THR A 19 6.03 -28.76 9.53
C THR A 19 6.61 -28.33 10.88
N GLY A 20 5.73 -27.93 11.80
CA GLY A 20 6.14 -27.58 13.17
C GLY A 20 6.70 -26.16 13.36
N GLN A 21 6.83 -25.35 12.29
CA GLN A 21 7.25 -23.97 12.41
C GLN A 21 6.08 -23.06 12.83
N PRO A 22 6.34 -21.89 13.44
CA PRO A 22 5.29 -20.97 13.87
C PRO A 22 4.29 -20.62 12.76
N ASN A 23 4.75 -20.51 11.52
CA ASN A 23 3.92 -20.16 10.36
C ASN A 23 3.72 -21.32 9.38
N SER A 24 3.88 -22.58 9.82
CA SER A 24 3.60 -23.75 8.98
C SER A 24 2.11 -23.97 8.79
N ILE A 25 1.75 -24.55 7.64
CA ILE A 25 0.38 -24.94 7.31
C ILE A 25 0.00 -26.14 8.16
N ALA A 26 -1.15 -26.04 8.88
CA ALA A 26 -1.72 -27.13 9.66
C ALA A 26 -3.26 -26.97 9.72
N PRO A 27 -4.01 -28.07 9.87
CA PRO A 27 -5.47 -28.00 10.04
C PRO A 27 -5.85 -27.13 11.24
N GLY A 28 -6.85 -26.26 11.07
CA GLY A 28 -7.33 -25.35 12.12
C GLY A 28 -6.42 -24.18 12.46
N LYS A 29 -5.27 -24.04 11.80
CA LYS A 29 -4.32 -22.96 12.04
C LYS A 29 -4.58 -21.79 11.10
N ALA A 30 -4.72 -20.59 11.65
CA ALA A 30 -4.81 -19.37 10.87
C ALA A 30 -3.47 -19.06 10.19
N ARG A 31 -3.52 -18.70 8.92
CA ARG A 31 -2.32 -18.22 8.19
C ARG A 31 -1.96 -16.80 8.59
N MET A 32 -0.71 -16.42 8.42
CA MET A 32 -0.31 -15.02 8.43
C MET A 32 -1.00 -14.26 7.29
N SER A 33 -1.45 -13.06 7.54
CA SER A 33 -2.08 -12.19 6.55
C SER A 33 -1.32 -10.87 6.43
N ASN A 34 -1.20 -10.39 5.21
CA ASN A 34 -0.67 -9.07 4.87
C ASN A 34 -1.79 -8.09 4.45
N MET A 35 -3.03 -8.52 4.49
CA MET A 35 -4.17 -7.66 4.19
C MET A 35 -4.41 -6.71 5.35
N VAL A 36 -4.48 -5.41 5.04
CA VAL A 36 -4.68 -4.34 6.02
C VAL A 36 -5.80 -3.42 5.53
N PRO A 37 -7.05 -3.88 5.52
CA PRO A 37 -8.18 -2.98 5.27
C PRO A 37 -8.23 -1.96 6.41
N THR A 38 -8.20 -0.67 6.06
CA THR A 38 -8.07 0.41 7.04
C THR A 38 -9.23 1.37 6.93
N LEU A 39 -9.82 1.71 8.07
CA LEU A 39 -10.79 2.78 8.22
C LEU A 39 -10.19 3.86 9.12
N ILE A 40 -10.28 5.10 8.70
CA ILE A 40 -9.90 6.26 9.49
C ILE A 40 -11.19 6.90 10.01
N TRP A 41 -11.24 7.11 11.32
CA TRP A 41 -12.38 7.72 12.00
C TRP A 41 -11.99 9.08 12.53
N ASN A 42 -12.93 10.01 12.45
CA ASN A 42 -12.86 11.29 13.12
C ASN A 42 -14.08 11.42 14.02
N GLU A 43 -13.83 11.43 15.33
CA GLU A 43 -14.90 11.32 16.34
C GLU A 43 -15.78 10.09 16.10
N ASP A 44 -17.06 10.29 15.80
CA ASP A 44 -18.04 9.20 15.65
C ASP A 44 -18.34 8.81 14.19
N ARG A 45 -17.55 9.28 13.22
CA ARG A 45 -17.81 9.01 11.81
C ARG A 45 -16.59 8.57 11.02
N PRO A 46 -16.75 7.66 10.04
CA PRO A 46 -15.67 7.29 9.15
C PRO A 46 -15.33 8.45 8.20
N GLU A 47 -14.05 8.80 8.14
CA GLU A 47 -13.52 9.84 7.24
C GLU A 47 -12.86 9.24 6.01
N ALA A 48 -12.16 8.11 6.15
CA ALA A 48 -11.54 7.45 5.01
C ALA A 48 -11.59 5.94 5.09
N ALA A 49 -11.58 5.30 3.94
CA ALA A 49 -11.38 3.87 3.77
C ALA A 49 -10.23 3.63 2.80
N ILE A 50 -9.30 2.75 3.16
CA ILE A 50 -8.11 2.43 2.39
C ILE A 50 -7.93 0.94 2.30
N GLY A 51 -7.67 0.45 1.11
CA GLY A 51 -7.27 -0.92 0.84
C GLY A 51 -6.19 -0.97 -0.22
N ALA A 52 -5.44 -2.05 -0.27
CA ALA A 52 -4.42 -2.22 -1.30
C ALA A 52 -4.26 -3.69 -1.70
N LEU A 53 -3.70 -3.89 -2.88
CA LEU A 53 -3.27 -5.17 -3.43
C LEU A 53 -1.75 -5.15 -3.60
N GLY A 54 -1.03 -6.23 -3.26
CA GLY A 54 0.42 -6.26 -3.52
C GLY A 54 1.30 -7.06 -2.55
N GLY A 55 0.75 -7.95 -1.76
CA GLY A 55 1.56 -8.76 -0.84
C GLY A 55 2.07 -7.96 0.38
N ALA A 56 3.29 -8.17 0.82
CA ALA A 56 3.87 -7.53 2.01
C ALA A 56 3.98 -6.01 1.89
N VAL A 57 4.15 -5.49 0.67
CA VAL A 57 4.22 -4.04 0.39
C VAL A 57 2.90 -3.29 0.63
N ILE A 58 1.78 -4.00 0.84
CA ILE A 58 0.48 -3.40 1.17
C ILE A 58 0.59 -2.49 2.39
N ILE A 59 1.25 -2.96 3.44
CA ILE A 59 1.39 -2.23 4.71
C ILE A 59 2.06 -0.88 4.47
N SER A 60 3.21 -0.88 3.79
CA SER A 60 3.95 0.34 3.46
C SER A 60 3.13 1.30 2.60
N ALA A 61 2.38 0.79 1.63
CA ALA A 61 1.56 1.62 0.74
C ALA A 61 0.41 2.30 1.49
N ILE A 62 -0.27 1.57 2.38
CA ILE A 62 -1.37 2.11 3.19
C ILE A 62 -0.85 3.19 4.15
N VAL A 63 0.22 2.90 4.92
CA VAL A 63 0.79 3.86 5.87
C VAL A 63 1.22 5.14 5.16
N GLN A 64 1.95 5.05 4.03
CA GLN A 64 2.35 6.23 3.27
C GLN A 64 1.17 7.01 2.73
N SER A 65 0.12 6.33 2.25
CA SER A 65 -1.10 7.02 1.77
C SER A 65 -1.81 7.76 2.91
N ILE A 66 -1.84 7.20 4.12
CA ILE A 66 -2.41 7.86 5.32
C ILE A 66 -1.60 9.12 5.65
N VAL A 67 -0.27 9.01 5.76
CA VAL A 67 0.63 10.12 6.04
C VAL A 67 0.47 11.23 4.98
N HIS A 68 0.40 10.86 3.70
CA HIS A 68 0.20 11.83 2.62
C HIS A 68 -1.11 12.61 2.77
N MET A 69 -2.20 11.94 3.14
CA MET A 69 -3.49 12.61 3.29
C MET A 69 -3.57 13.42 4.59
N ILE A 70 -3.13 12.86 5.72
CA ILE A 70 -3.33 13.48 7.04
C ILE A 70 -2.27 14.54 7.33
N ASP A 71 -0.99 14.19 7.14
CA ASP A 71 0.11 15.09 7.54
C ASP A 71 0.45 16.09 6.43
N PHE A 72 0.30 15.70 5.16
CA PHE A 72 0.62 16.58 4.03
C PHE A 72 -0.62 17.15 3.32
N GLY A 73 -1.83 16.80 3.74
CA GLY A 73 -3.08 17.34 3.19
C GLY A 73 -3.32 17.01 1.71
N MET A 74 -2.71 15.93 1.22
CA MET A 74 -2.89 15.52 -0.17
C MET A 74 -4.29 14.97 -0.41
N SER A 75 -4.83 15.21 -1.60
CA SER A 75 -6.05 14.54 -2.04
C SER A 75 -5.83 13.02 -2.17
N PRO A 76 -6.88 12.18 -2.13
CA PRO A 76 -6.76 10.74 -2.33
C PRO A 76 -6.01 10.36 -3.61
N ALA A 77 -6.24 11.06 -4.70
CA ALA A 77 -5.56 10.82 -5.98
C ALA A 77 -4.05 11.12 -5.90
N GLU A 78 -3.68 12.25 -5.29
CA GLU A 78 -2.28 12.62 -5.07
C GLU A 78 -1.57 11.64 -4.14
N ALA A 79 -2.24 11.23 -3.05
CA ALA A 79 -1.69 10.30 -2.07
C ALA A 79 -1.35 8.93 -2.66
N VAL A 80 -2.25 8.37 -3.50
CA VAL A 80 -1.96 7.09 -4.17
C VAL A 80 -0.99 7.23 -5.33
N LEU A 81 -0.89 8.40 -5.95
CA LEU A 81 0.06 8.69 -7.02
C LEU A 81 1.47 8.93 -6.48
N ALA A 82 1.64 9.39 -5.25
CA ALA A 82 2.93 9.72 -4.66
C ALA A 82 3.96 8.58 -4.81
N PRO A 83 5.26 8.89 -4.96
CA PRO A 83 6.30 7.88 -5.03
C PRO A 83 6.39 7.10 -3.72
N ARG A 84 6.64 5.80 -3.81
CA ARG A 84 6.67 4.90 -2.66
C ARG A 84 8.04 4.36 -2.33
N ILE A 85 8.21 4.10 -1.04
CA ILE A 85 9.34 3.38 -0.49
C ILE A 85 8.84 2.10 0.19
N HIS A 86 9.70 1.07 0.24
CA HIS A 86 9.41 -0.17 0.94
C HIS A 86 10.69 -0.83 1.45
N THR A 87 10.61 -1.48 2.60
CA THR A 87 11.66 -2.37 3.13
C THR A 87 11.03 -3.44 4.01
N GLU A 88 11.65 -4.59 4.05
CA GLU A 88 11.35 -5.71 4.97
C GLU A 88 12.57 -6.04 5.84
N GLY A 89 13.29 -5.01 6.30
CA GLY A 89 14.51 -5.15 7.11
C GLY A 89 15.80 -5.32 6.28
N GLY A 90 15.69 -5.28 4.96
CA GLY A 90 16.80 -5.23 4.01
C GLY A 90 17.01 -3.84 3.42
N PRO A 91 17.46 -3.75 2.16
CA PRO A 91 17.58 -2.48 1.46
C PRO A 91 16.26 -1.72 1.37
N LEU A 92 16.34 -0.41 1.38
CA LEU A 92 15.22 0.49 1.15
C LEU A 92 14.99 0.61 -0.36
N PHE A 93 13.87 0.08 -0.83
CA PHE A 93 13.46 0.18 -2.23
C PHE A 93 12.70 1.48 -2.47
N LEU A 94 13.15 2.29 -3.44
CA LEU A 94 12.55 3.58 -3.80
C LEU A 94 12.12 3.57 -5.27
N GLU A 95 10.94 4.06 -5.56
CA GLU A 95 10.54 4.32 -6.95
C GLU A 95 11.40 5.42 -7.59
N ALA A 96 11.54 5.37 -8.93
CA ALA A 96 12.39 6.30 -9.69
C ALA A 96 12.06 7.79 -9.50
N ARG A 97 10.83 8.12 -9.11
CA ARG A 97 10.34 9.50 -8.95
C ARG A 97 10.85 10.25 -7.71
N PHE A 98 11.54 9.57 -6.79
CA PHE A 98 12.21 10.28 -5.71
C PHE A 98 13.32 11.16 -6.24
N ARG A 99 13.40 12.40 -5.74
CA ARG A 99 14.47 13.33 -6.10
C ARG A 99 15.83 12.78 -5.67
N ALA A 100 16.86 12.99 -6.47
CA ALA A 100 18.22 12.51 -6.16
C ALA A 100 18.69 12.96 -4.77
N LYS A 101 18.42 14.21 -4.40
CA LYS A 101 18.75 14.75 -3.07
C LYS A 101 18.19 13.91 -1.93
N VAL A 102 16.92 13.44 -2.02
CA VAL A 102 16.31 12.58 -0.99
C VAL A 102 17.01 11.22 -0.92
N VAL A 103 17.37 10.67 -2.07
CA VAL A 103 18.14 9.41 -2.13
C VAL A 103 19.49 9.55 -1.45
N ASP A 104 20.21 10.64 -1.74
CA ASP A 104 21.52 10.94 -1.15
C ASP A 104 21.41 11.14 0.37
N GLU A 105 20.40 11.85 0.84
CA GLU A 105 20.13 12.04 2.28
C GLU A 105 19.87 10.71 2.99
N LEU A 106 19.07 9.81 2.40
CA LEU A 106 18.80 8.48 2.95
C LEU A 106 20.09 7.65 3.03
N ILE A 107 20.96 7.72 2.02
CA ILE A 107 22.27 7.04 2.03
C ILE A 107 23.16 7.62 3.13
N GLN A 108 23.21 8.94 3.29
CA GLN A 108 23.97 9.60 4.36
C GLN A 108 23.47 9.25 5.76
N MET A 109 22.16 8.95 5.91
CA MET A 109 21.57 8.45 7.14
C MET A 109 21.91 6.97 7.41
N GLY A 110 22.64 6.29 6.51
CA GLY A 110 23.09 4.92 6.66
C GLY A 110 22.16 3.86 6.04
N HIS A 111 21.15 4.27 5.29
CA HIS A 111 20.27 3.31 4.61
C HIS A 111 20.94 2.72 3.36
N ALA A 112 20.86 1.39 3.21
CA ALA A 112 21.17 0.74 1.94
C ALA A 112 19.99 0.98 0.99
N VAL A 113 20.18 1.83 -0.03
CA VAL A 113 19.12 2.24 -0.94
C VAL A 113 19.21 1.47 -2.25
N ARG A 114 18.06 0.96 -2.72
CA ARG A 114 17.87 0.44 -4.08
C ARG A 114 16.82 1.26 -4.79
N ARG A 115 17.25 1.97 -5.82
CA ARG A 115 16.36 2.75 -6.67
C ARG A 115 15.78 1.86 -7.77
N ASP A 116 14.46 1.84 -7.88
CA ASP A 116 13.73 1.18 -8.95
C ASP A 116 13.87 1.99 -10.25
N PRO A 117 14.05 1.37 -11.41
CA PRO A 117 14.07 2.07 -12.69
C PRO A 117 12.68 2.57 -13.12
N PHE A 118 11.61 2.00 -12.57
CA PHE A 118 10.25 2.34 -12.98
C PHE A 118 9.67 3.49 -12.15
N PRO A 119 9.02 4.48 -12.82
CA PRO A 119 8.38 5.59 -12.14
C PRO A 119 7.12 5.16 -11.35
N LEU A 120 6.42 4.13 -11.82
CA LEU A 120 5.24 3.53 -11.22
C LEU A 120 5.41 2.01 -11.25
N ASN A 121 5.98 1.45 -10.18
CA ASN A 121 6.21 0.03 -10.12
C ASN A 121 4.98 -0.71 -9.57
N PRO A 122 4.33 -1.60 -10.37
CA PRO A 122 3.18 -2.38 -9.90
C PRO A 122 3.48 -3.25 -8.67
N LEU A 123 4.76 -3.56 -8.42
CA LEU A 123 5.19 -4.33 -7.25
C LEU A 123 5.21 -3.51 -5.96
N MET A 124 5.08 -2.17 -6.03
CA MET A 124 4.98 -1.27 -4.87
C MET A 124 3.55 -1.14 -4.32
N ALA A 125 2.75 -2.17 -4.46
CA ALA A 125 1.33 -2.26 -4.14
C ALA A 125 0.46 -1.32 -5.01
N ARG A 126 -0.86 -1.49 -4.87
CA ARG A 126 -1.88 -0.74 -5.63
C ARG A 126 -2.98 -0.35 -4.66
N ALA A 127 -2.89 0.87 -4.15
CA ALA A 127 -3.81 1.37 -3.14
C ALA A 127 -5.09 1.94 -3.77
N GLN A 128 -6.18 1.78 -3.07
CA GLN A 128 -7.48 2.39 -3.38
C GLN A 128 -7.93 3.12 -2.14
N VAL A 129 -8.33 4.36 -2.31
CA VAL A 129 -8.68 5.25 -1.20
C VAL A 129 -10.01 5.92 -1.49
N VAL A 130 -10.83 6.03 -0.46
CA VAL A 130 -11.99 6.92 -0.43
C VAL A 130 -11.83 7.82 0.78
N LEU A 131 -11.97 9.12 0.60
CA LEU A 131 -11.91 10.15 1.64
C LEU A 131 -13.19 10.97 1.61
N ARG A 132 -13.73 11.30 2.77
CA ARG A 132 -14.84 12.24 2.91
C ARG A 132 -14.31 13.66 2.89
N GLY A 133 -14.81 14.46 1.97
CA GLY A 133 -14.54 15.89 1.91
C GLY A 133 -15.25 16.68 3.00
N SER A 134 -14.81 17.90 3.23
CA SER A 134 -15.43 18.85 4.20
C SER A 134 -16.87 19.21 3.83
N ASP A 135 -17.21 19.13 2.56
CA ASP A 135 -18.56 19.31 2.00
C ASP A 135 -19.45 18.08 2.16
N GLY A 136 -18.92 16.98 2.73
CA GLY A 136 -19.62 15.71 2.91
C GLY A 136 -19.61 14.80 1.68
N LEU A 137 -19.06 15.24 0.56
CA LEU A 137 -18.88 14.41 -0.63
C LEU A 137 -17.70 13.44 -0.46
N PHE A 138 -17.72 12.33 -1.20
CA PHE A 138 -16.64 11.38 -1.19
C PHE A 138 -15.71 11.61 -2.38
N LEU A 139 -14.42 11.67 -2.08
CA LEU A 139 -13.32 11.75 -3.05
C LEU A 139 -12.66 10.37 -3.17
N GLY A 140 -12.47 9.89 -4.38
CA GLY A 140 -11.81 8.62 -4.65
C GLY A 140 -10.40 8.80 -5.21
N GLY A 141 -9.48 7.93 -4.78
CA GLY A 141 -8.14 7.81 -5.37
C GLY A 141 -7.89 6.37 -5.81
N SER A 142 -7.68 6.16 -7.11
CA SER A 142 -7.27 4.88 -7.67
C SER A 142 -5.80 4.91 -8.07
N ASP A 143 -5.06 3.91 -7.66
CA ASP A 143 -3.62 3.83 -7.89
C ASP A 143 -3.31 3.60 -9.38
N PRO A 144 -2.53 4.48 -10.02
CA PRO A 144 -2.18 4.33 -11.43
C PRO A 144 -1.22 3.16 -11.72
N ARG A 145 -0.68 2.51 -10.68
CA ARG A 145 0.14 1.28 -10.82
C ARG A 145 -0.69 0.07 -11.24
N SER A 146 -2.02 0.20 -11.21
CA SER A 146 -2.96 -0.78 -11.80
C SER A 146 -4.05 -0.04 -12.57
N GLY A 147 -4.63 -0.71 -13.58
CA GLY A 147 -5.86 -0.21 -14.18
C GLY A 147 -6.97 -0.19 -13.13
N GLY A 148 -7.51 0.96 -12.84
CA GLY A 148 -8.60 1.16 -11.90
C GLY A 148 -9.21 2.54 -12.08
N GLY A 149 -10.43 2.72 -11.60
CA GLY A 149 -11.14 3.99 -11.64
C GLY A 149 -12.12 4.11 -10.49
N GLY A 150 -12.47 5.32 -10.13
CA GLY A 150 -13.54 5.61 -9.19
C GLY A 150 -14.82 5.96 -9.93
N VAL A 151 -15.95 5.46 -9.44
CA VAL A 151 -17.26 5.86 -9.89
C VAL A 151 -18.01 6.47 -8.71
N ALA A 152 -18.49 7.71 -8.88
CA ALA A 152 -19.38 8.35 -7.92
C ALA A 152 -20.82 8.07 -8.32
N ILE A 153 -21.62 7.58 -7.36
CA ILE A 153 -23.06 7.39 -7.54
C ILE A 153 -23.76 8.33 -6.56
N SER A 154 -24.53 9.30 -7.07
CA SER A 154 -25.44 10.09 -6.23
C SER A 154 -26.67 9.27 -5.89
N ARG A 155 -27.13 9.33 -4.62
CA ARG A 155 -28.51 8.90 -4.34
C ARG A 155 -29.47 9.89 -4.99
N ILE A 156 -30.32 9.38 -5.85
CA ILE A 156 -31.49 10.10 -6.40
C ILE A 156 -32.51 10.24 -5.29
#